data_73497d565e5b2c263aaf6d7f561413f3
#
_entry.id   73497d565e5b2c263aaf6d7f561413f3
#
_cell.length_a   1.000
_cell.length_b   1.000
_cell.length_c   1.000
_cell.angle_alpha   90.00
_cell.angle_beta   90.00
_cell.angle_gamma   90.00
#
_symmetry.space_group_name_H-M   'P 1'
#
loop_
_entity.id
_entity.type
_entity.pdbx_description
1 polymer ?
#
loop_
_entity_poly.entity_id
_entity_poly.type
_entity_poly.pdbx_seq_one_letter_code
_entity_poly.pdbx_strand_id
1 'polypeptide(L)'
;MIPNISWLLKKSKQFTSFVFKKMFGVVALLLCISLFKISYIFSLVVFLSLCDDSFLMIDIYTEIRKRYGNIRRARGYYLYTEKNVRLLDLWLDGGKAILGRRTGQANLVCKQFLDKGLTGFLPTKADVQLRRALEALLPDYPVIRWYETQDKAERLAGSVLQAGENGTVQPLTVWRPFLDLDPASDSQEPIGDSIMLVTPAYPVPCGIIAADSRFEERLPPSDVLFPPFAYSLARAFFDLKRKMEELQLKEINIEDGHHSEATGRSARVSHTIVKKRQAALNRKAEAERLIPGVWTQKGWYLFPLTPEAEYPALFLQALDAHVLISPEYGTPSILPDCESYAELIRFLKMRNA
;
A
#
# COMPACT_ATOMS: atom_id res chain seq x y z
N MET A 1 -19.54 -44.18 86.07
CA MET A 1 -18.68 -43.13 85.52
C MET A 1 -19.22 -42.65 84.19
N ILE A 2 -19.82 -41.43 84.21
CA ILE A 2 -20.36 -40.85 82.91
C ILE A 2 -19.25 -40.06 82.24
N PRO A 3 -18.89 -40.33 80.99
CA PRO A 3 -17.81 -39.57 80.33
C PRO A 3 -18.22 -38.14 80.09
N ASN A 4 -17.31 -37.24 80.34
CA ASN A 4 -17.45 -35.78 80.36
C ASN A 4 -17.91 -35.25 78.94
N ILE A 5 -19.17 -34.93 78.85
CA ILE A 5 -19.88 -34.44 77.65
C ILE A 5 -19.18 -33.21 77.04
N SER A 6 -18.51 -32.37 77.89
CA SER A 6 -17.79 -31.19 77.40
C SER A 6 -16.58 -31.51 76.53
N TRP A 7 -15.91 -32.66 76.73
CA TRP A 7 -14.78 -33.10 75.93
C TRP A 7 -15.24 -33.58 74.52
N LEU A 8 -16.37 -34.31 74.47
CA LEU A 8 -16.96 -34.77 73.20
C LEU A 8 -17.44 -33.60 72.31
N LEU A 9 -18.03 -32.58 72.89
CA LEU A 9 -18.45 -31.38 72.18
C LEU A 9 -17.26 -30.54 71.64
N LYS A 10 -16.17 -30.49 72.40
CA LYS A 10 -14.95 -29.79 71.97
C LYS A 10 -14.25 -30.50 70.81
N LYS A 11 -14.23 -31.83 70.81
CA LYS A 11 -13.67 -32.70 69.73
C LYS A 11 -14.54 -32.62 68.46
N SER A 12 -15.86 -32.59 68.61
CA SER A 12 -16.81 -32.44 67.50
C SER A 12 -16.62 -31.06 66.80
N LYS A 13 -16.49 -29.97 67.55
CA LYS A 13 -16.24 -28.63 66.97
C LYS A 13 -14.90 -28.51 66.27
N GLN A 14 -13.86 -29.21 66.76
CA GLN A 14 -12.58 -29.25 66.07
C GLN A 14 -12.62 -30.04 64.79
N PHE A 15 -13.35 -31.15 64.78
CA PHE A 15 -13.52 -31.99 63.61
C PHE A 15 -14.34 -31.32 62.50
N THR A 16 -15.44 -30.64 62.85
CA THR A 16 -16.23 -29.88 61.89
C THR A 16 -15.46 -28.68 61.32
N SER A 17 -14.67 -27.97 62.13
CA SER A 17 -13.80 -26.91 61.65
C SER A 17 -12.71 -27.38 60.72
N PHE A 18 -12.14 -28.55 60.98
CA PHE A 18 -11.12 -29.16 60.12
C PHE A 18 -11.68 -29.64 58.77
N VAL A 19 -12.84 -30.25 58.78
CA VAL A 19 -13.55 -30.68 57.53
C VAL A 19 -13.94 -29.47 56.71
N PHE A 20 -14.47 -28.43 57.33
CA PHE A 20 -14.87 -27.21 56.64
C PHE A 20 -13.68 -26.48 56.00
N LYS A 21 -12.53 -26.37 56.70
CA LYS A 21 -11.30 -25.83 56.10
C LYS A 21 -10.77 -26.61 54.92
N LYS A 22 -10.81 -27.96 55.00
CA LYS A 22 -10.41 -28.81 53.85
C LYS A 22 -11.36 -28.68 52.65
N MET A 23 -12.67 -28.65 52.90
CA MET A 23 -13.66 -28.43 51.82
C MET A 23 -13.49 -27.08 51.16
N PHE A 24 -13.26 -26.01 51.96
CA PHE A 24 -13.04 -24.67 51.42
C PHE A 24 -11.78 -24.57 50.55
N GLY A 25 -10.71 -25.29 50.95
CA GLY A 25 -9.48 -25.37 50.16
C GLY A 25 -9.66 -26.09 48.83
N VAL A 26 -10.43 -27.16 48.82
CA VAL A 26 -10.75 -27.93 47.56
C VAL A 26 -11.64 -27.08 46.61
N VAL A 27 -12.64 -26.40 47.13
CA VAL A 27 -13.51 -25.53 46.33
C VAL A 27 -12.74 -24.33 45.77
N ALA A 28 -11.86 -23.71 46.60
CA ALA A 28 -10.97 -22.64 46.14
C ALA A 28 -10.01 -23.11 45.04
N LEU A 29 -9.45 -24.30 45.15
CA LEU A 29 -8.56 -24.89 44.15
C LEU A 29 -9.32 -25.18 42.83
N LEU A 30 -10.52 -25.74 42.93
CA LEU A 30 -11.36 -25.98 41.75
C LEU A 30 -11.79 -24.70 41.03
N LEU A 31 -12.10 -23.64 41.79
CA LEU A 31 -12.38 -22.30 41.23
C LEU A 31 -11.14 -21.69 40.55
N CYS A 32 -9.97 -21.82 41.15
CA CYS A 32 -8.73 -21.37 40.54
C CYS A 32 -8.43 -22.12 39.22
N ILE A 33 -8.62 -23.44 39.20
CA ILE A 33 -8.40 -24.26 37.99
C ILE A 33 -9.41 -23.89 36.90
N SER A 34 -10.68 -23.64 37.24
CA SER A 34 -11.69 -23.21 36.24
C SER A 34 -11.43 -21.80 35.71
N LEU A 35 -11.00 -20.87 36.55
CA LEU A 35 -10.60 -19.51 36.12
C LEU A 35 -9.37 -19.57 35.23
N PHE A 36 -8.39 -20.43 35.54
CA PHE A 36 -7.20 -20.60 34.70
C PHE A 36 -7.56 -21.20 33.34
N LYS A 37 -8.48 -22.18 33.29
CA LYS A 37 -8.97 -22.75 32.03
C LYS A 37 -9.72 -21.72 31.18
N ILE A 38 -10.57 -20.89 31.79
CA ILE A 38 -11.31 -19.83 31.09
C ILE A 38 -10.35 -18.78 30.54
N SER A 39 -9.35 -18.36 31.33
CA SER A 39 -8.30 -17.42 30.89
C SER A 39 -7.47 -17.99 29.74
N TYR A 40 -7.12 -19.28 29.82
CA TYR A 40 -6.38 -19.95 28.74
C TYR A 40 -7.18 -20.08 27.45
N ILE A 41 -8.48 -20.46 27.53
CA ILE A 41 -9.37 -20.51 26.39
C ILE A 41 -9.57 -19.11 25.80
N PHE A 42 -9.77 -18.10 26.61
CA PHE A 42 -9.88 -16.72 26.15
C PHE A 42 -8.60 -16.23 25.45
N SER A 43 -7.42 -16.53 26.02
CA SER A 43 -6.14 -16.22 25.39
C SER A 43 -5.95 -16.98 24.08
N LEU A 44 -6.38 -18.25 24.01
CA LEU A 44 -6.33 -19.05 22.78
C LEU A 44 -7.29 -18.53 21.72
N VAL A 45 -8.49 -18.12 22.09
CA VAL A 45 -9.48 -17.53 21.15
C VAL A 45 -8.98 -16.18 20.64
N VAL A 46 -8.43 -15.33 21.49
CA VAL A 46 -7.81 -14.06 21.09
C VAL A 46 -6.61 -14.31 20.18
N PHE A 47 -5.75 -15.30 20.52
CA PHE A 47 -4.62 -15.67 19.68
C PHE A 47 -5.07 -16.24 18.31
N LEU A 48 -6.09 -17.07 18.27
CA LEU A 48 -6.66 -17.59 17.02
C LEU A 48 -7.34 -16.48 16.20
N SER A 49 -8.03 -15.54 16.84
CA SER A 49 -8.61 -14.37 16.17
C SER A 49 -7.54 -13.42 15.61
N LEU A 50 -6.43 -13.24 16.32
CA LEU A 50 -5.29 -12.47 15.82
C LEU A 50 -4.50 -13.21 14.74
N CYS A 51 -4.56 -14.55 14.70
CA CYS A 51 -3.96 -15.34 13.63
C CYS A 51 -4.84 -15.39 12.37
N ASP A 52 -6.16 -15.25 12.48
CA ASP A 52 -7.08 -15.29 11.33
C ASP A 52 -6.91 -14.07 10.41
N ASP A 53 -6.58 -12.90 10.95
CA ASP A 53 -6.28 -11.70 10.13
C ASP A 53 -4.95 -11.83 9.35
N SER A 54 -4.05 -12.71 9.79
CA SER A 54 -2.77 -12.98 9.09
C SER A 54 -2.90 -14.01 7.97
N PHE A 55 -4.02 -14.72 7.87
CA PHE A 55 -4.17 -15.89 6.98
C PHE A 55 -4.61 -15.52 5.55
N LEU A 56 -5.01 -14.27 5.29
CA LEU A 56 -5.47 -13.82 3.98
C LEU A 56 -4.43 -13.03 3.17
N MET A 57 -3.27 -12.74 3.74
CA MET A 57 -2.19 -12.08 2.98
C MET A 57 -1.50 -13.07 2.05
N ILE A 58 -1.71 -12.89 0.75
CA ILE A 58 -0.99 -13.68 -0.26
C ILE A 58 0.50 -13.33 -0.19
N ASP A 59 1.34 -14.33 0.12
CA ASP A 59 2.79 -14.15 -0.01
C ASP A 59 3.18 -14.11 -1.50
N ILE A 60 3.18 -12.89 -2.02
CA ILE A 60 3.52 -12.57 -3.40
C ILE A 60 4.89 -13.16 -3.82
N TYR A 61 5.85 -13.16 -2.91
CA TYR A 61 7.21 -13.64 -3.20
C TYR A 61 7.21 -15.16 -3.38
N THR A 62 6.54 -15.88 -2.51
CA THR A 62 6.39 -17.34 -2.61
C THR A 62 5.61 -17.71 -3.87
N GLU A 63 4.51 -17.03 -4.18
CA GLU A 63 3.70 -17.35 -5.34
C GLU A 63 4.42 -17.07 -6.67
N ILE A 64 5.14 -15.97 -6.79
CA ILE A 64 5.96 -15.69 -7.98
C ILE A 64 7.09 -16.72 -8.09
N ARG A 65 7.82 -17.00 -7.00
CA ARG A 65 8.95 -17.94 -7.02
C ARG A 65 8.52 -19.35 -7.41
N LYS A 66 7.39 -19.83 -6.88
CA LYS A 66 6.82 -21.13 -7.18
C LYS A 66 6.52 -21.29 -8.68
N ARG A 67 5.89 -20.30 -9.30
CA ARG A 67 5.48 -20.35 -10.72
C ARG A 67 6.62 -20.04 -11.69
N TYR A 68 7.40 -19.01 -11.39
CA TYR A 68 8.26 -18.35 -12.37
C TYR A 68 9.73 -18.29 -11.99
N GLY A 69 10.11 -18.77 -10.80
CA GLY A 69 11.46 -18.56 -10.24
C GLY A 69 11.65 -17.11 -9.78
N ASN A 70 12.88 -16.68 -9.62
CA ASN A 70 13.18 -15.33 -9.19
C ASN A 70 13.00 -14.31 -10.31
N ILE A 71 12.78 -13.04 -9.93
CA ILE A 71 12.81 -11.92 -10.88
C ILE A 71 14.26 -11.59 -11.20
N ARG A 72 14.64 -11.69 -12.46
CA ARG A 72 15.99 -11.36 -12.95
C ARG A 72 16.17 -9.91 -13.32
N ARG A 73 15.08 -9.27 -13.80
CA ARG A 73 15.09 -7.90 -14.29
C ARG A 73 13.71 -7.29 -14.20
N ALA A 74 13.65 -5.99 -13.94
CA ALA A 74 12.44 -5.18 -14.05
C ALA A 74 12.72 -3.99 -14.97
N ARG A 75 11.80 -3.67 -15.88
CA ARG A 75 11.91 -2.53 -16.81
C ARG A 75 10.53 -2.03 -17.23
N GLY A 76 10.32 -0.73 -17.15
CA GLY A 76 9.01 -0.15 -17.39
C GLY A 76 7.99 -0.78 -16.44
N TYR A 77 6.95 -1.33 -16.98
CA TYR A 77 5.87 -1.97 -16.24
C TYR A 77 5.92 -3.50 -16.34
N TYR A 78 7.11 -4.06 -16.55
CA TYR A 78 7.29 -5.51 -16.73
C TYR A 78 8.36 -6.07 -15.81
N LEU A 79 8.08 -7.26 -15.28
CA LEU A 79 9.02 -8.10 -14.56
C LEU A 79 9.43 -9.28 -15.47
N TYR A 80 10.72 -9.59 -15.48
CA TYR A 80 11.29 -10.69 -16.27
C TYR A 80 11.86 -11.74 -15.33
N THR A 81 11.39 -12.97 -15.46
CA THR A 81 11.68 -14.07 -14.54
C THR A 81 12.81 -14.97 -15.05
N GLU A 82 13.30 -15.86 -14.16
CA GLU A 82 14.30 -16.87 -14.50
C GLU A 82 13.80 -17.86 -15.58
N LYS A 83 12.50 -18.18 -15.56
CA LYS A 83 11.89 -19.05 -16.56
C LYS A 83 11.59 -18.33 -17.90
N ASN A 84 12.18 -17.14 -18.13
CA ASN A 84 11.97 -16.31 -19.31
C ASN A 84 10.51 -15.88 -19.55
N VAL A 85 9.70 -15.87 -18.52
CA VAL A 85 8.34 -15.33 -18.56
C VAL A 85 8.38 -13.84 -18.27
N ARG A 86 7.58 -13.07 -19.02
CA ARG A 86 7.34 -11.65 -18.78
C ARG A 86 6.00 -11.49 -18.08
N LEU A 87 6.01 -10.83 -16.91
CA LEU A 87 4.81 -10.47 -16.16
C LEU A 87 4.51 -8.98 -16.35
N LEU A 88 3.26 -8.63 -16.64
CA LEU A 88 2.78 -7.25 -16.57
C LEU A 88 2.54 -6.90 -15.10
N ASP A 89 3.23 -5.88 -14.61
CA ASP A 89 3.17 -5.44 -13.22
C ASP A 89 2.13 -4.31 -13.07
N LEU A 90 0.94 -4.64 -12.57
CA LEU A 90 -0.11 -3.69 -12.20
C LEU A 90 -0.12 -3.39 -10.69
N TRP A 91 0.69 -4.07 -9.91
CA TRP A 91 0.88 -3.75 -8.49
C TRP A 91 1.83 -2.56 -8.29
N LEU A 92 2.90 -2.50 -9.08
CA LEU A 92 3.89 -1.43 -9.07
C LEU A 92 4.45 -1.13 -7.67
N ASP A 93 4.62 -2.18 -6.83
CA ASP A 93 5.07 -2.04 -5.45
C ASP A 93 4.16 -1.10 -4.61
N GLY A 94 2.84 -1.32 -4.68
CA GLY A 94 1.86 -0.47 -4.02
C GLY A 94 1.79 0.96 -4.59
N GLY A 95 2.18 1.15 -5.86
CA GLY A 95 2.21 2.45 -6.53
C GLY A 95 3.56 3.17 -6.48
N LYS A 96 4.54 2.70 -5.70
CA LYS A 96 5.87 3.33 -5.61
C LYS A 96 6.63 3.32 -6.95
N ALA A 97 6.33 2.37 -7.85
CA ALA A 97 6.89 2.32 -9.19
C ALA A 97 5.93 2.86 -10.26
N ILE A 98 5.06 3.82 -9.93
CA ILE A 98 4.01 4.34 -10.82
C ILE A 98 4.55 4.95 -12.11
N LEU A 99 5.76 5.48 -12.10
CA LEU A 99 6.48 5.95 -13.30
C LEU A 99 7.15 4.83 -14.09
N GLY A 100 6.96 3.59 -13.65
CA GLY A 100 7.61 2.40 -14.19
C GLY A 100 8.98 2.14 -13.56
N ARG A 101 9.38 0.86 -13.57
CA ARG A 101 10.68 0.44 -13.03
C ARG A 101 11.80 0.84 -13.97
N ARG A 102 12.85 1.44 -13.45
CA ARG A 102 14.00 1.96 -14.20
C ARG A 102 13.62 3.04 -15.24
N THR A 103 12.54 3.75 -15.01
CA THR A 103 12.17 4.95 -15.78
C THR A 103 12.62 6.22 -15.04
N GLY A 104 12.68 7.33 -15.75
CA GLY A 104 13.08 8.62 -15.19
C GLY A 104 14.56 8.70 -14.77
N GLN A 105 14.88 9.76 -14.05
CA GLN A 105 16.24 10.09 -13.61
C GLN A 105 16.57 9.59 -12.19
N ALA A 106 15.59 9.11 -11.43
CA ALA A 106 15.79 8.77 -10.02
C ALA A 106 16.87 7.70 -9.80
N ASN A 107 16.89 6.63 -10.61
CA ASN A 107 17.93 5.61 -10.53
C ASN A 107 19.33 6.14 -10.85
N LEU A 108 19.43 7.07 -11.81
CA LEU A 108 20.69 7.71 -12.15
C LEU A 108 21.20 8.59 -11.01
N VAL A 109 20.30 9.35 -10.39
CA VAL A 109 20.59 10.17 -9.21
C VAL A 109 21.09 9.28 -8.06
N CYS A 110 20.39 8.17 -7.75
CA CYS A 110 20.81 7.22 -6.73
C CYS A 110 22.27 6.76 -6.97
N LYS A 111 22.56 6.30 -8.19
CA LYS A 111 23.89 5.87 -8.58
C LYS A 111 24.93 6.97 -8.43
N GLN A 112 24.64 8.19 -8.87
CA GLN A 112 25.56 9.33 -8.76
C GLN A 112 25.94 9.67 -7.31
N PHE A 113 24.99 9.58 -6.37
CA PHE A 113 25.27 9.85 -4.97
C PHE A 113 26.01 8.70 -4.29
N LEU A 114 25.78 7.45 -4.71
CA LEU A 114 26.60 6.30 -4.29
C LEU A 114 28.03 6.42 -4.82
N ASP A 115 28.21 6.78 -6.09
CA ASP A 115 29.53 6.97 -6.72
C ASP A 115 30.32 8.12 -6.07
N LYS A 116 29.64 9.14 -5.50
CA LYS A 116 30.24 10.22 -4.71
C LYS A 116 30.62 9.82 -3.29
N GLY A 117 30.34 8.59 -2.87
CA GLY A 117 30.58 8.12 -1.51
C GLY A 117 29.67 8.77 -0.45
N LEU A 118 28.57 9.40 -0.84
CA LEU A 118 27.58 10.00 0.10
C LEU A 118 26.69 8.90 0.68
N THR A 119 27.32 7.92 1.29
CA THR A 119 26.67 6.80 1.98
C THR A 119 26.73 7.00 3.49
N GLY A 120 25.68 6.62 4.19
CA GLY A 120 25.54 6.87 5.64
C GLY A 120 24.80 8.18 5.93
N PHE A 121 24.65 8.50 7.22
CA PHE A 121 23.89 9.66 7.71
C PHE A 121 24.80 10.91 7.75
N LEU A 122 25.07 11.45 6.58
CA LEU A 122 25.88 12.66 6.42
C LEU A 122 24.99 13.90 6.24
N PRO A 123 25.37 15.07 6.75
CA PRO A 123 24.64 16.31 6.49
C PRO A 123 24.74 16.66 5.01
N THR A 124 23.62 16.56 4.32
CA THR A 124 23.50 16.85 2.89
C THR A 124 22.29 17.78 2.64
N LYS A 125 22.10 18.20 1.40
CA LYS A 125 20.91 18.95 0.99
C LYS A 125 19.74 18.05 0.59
N ALA A 126 19.78 16.73 0.90
CA ALA A 126 18.79 15.76 0.49
C ALA A 126 17.40 16.12 1.02
N ASP A 127 17.29 16.44 2.31
CA ASP A 127 16.03 16.80 2.95
C ASP A 127 15.43 18.08 2.36
N VAL A 128 16.27 19.08 2.05
CA VAL A 128 15.84 20.33 1.41
C VAL A 128 15.28 20.04 0.00
N GLN A 129 15.94 19.16 -0.75
CA GLN A 129 15.47 18.81 -2.11
C GLN A 129 14.17 18.00 -2.06
N LEU A 130 14.07 17.06 -1.12
CA LEU A 130 12.86 16.26 -0.94
C LEU A 130 11.68 17.14 -0.53
N ARG A 131 11.87 18.05 0.42
CA ARG A 131 10.86 19.01 0.84
C ARG A 131 10.38 19.85 -0.33
N ARG A 132 11.28 20.45 -1.10
CA ARG A 132 10.94 21.25 -2.28
C ARG A 132 10.15 20.47 -3.33
N ALA A 133 10.48 19.21 -3.55
CA ALA A 133 9.77 18.37 -4.50
C ALA A 133 8.33 18.08 -4.05
N LEU A 134 8.15 17.81 -2.76
CA LEU A 134 6.83 17.55 -2.17
C LEU A 134 5.99 18.81 -2.08
N GLU A 135 6.55 19.95 -1.66
CA GLU A 135 5.86 21.24 -1.65
C GLU A 135 5.42 21.67 -3.06
N ALA A 136 6.24 21.40 -4.07
CA ALA A 136 5.89 21.69 -5.46
C ALA A 136 4.75 20.79 -5.99
N LEU A 137 4.58 19.59 -5.42
CA LEU A 137 3.56 18.63 -5.81
C LEU A 137 2.26 18.81 -5.01
N LEU A 138 2.37 19.20 -3.74
CA LEU A 138 1.29 19.30 -2.76
C LEU A 138 1.30 20.68 -2.10
N PRO A 139 1.05 21.77 -2.87
CA PRO A 139 1.17 23.14 -2.36
C PRO A 139 0.17 23.49 -1.26
N ASP A 140 -0.97 22.80 -1.20
CA ASP A 140 -2.04 23.04 -0.25
C ASP A 140 -1.77 22.42 1.14
N TYR A 141 -0.69 21.65 1.28
CA TYR A 141 -0.31 20.99 2.53
C TYR A 141 0.96 21.59 3.12
N PRO A 142 0.86 22.49 4.11
CA PRO A 142 2.02 23.17 4.68
C PRO A 142 2.90 22.27 5.55
N VAL A 143 2.33 21.19 6.10
CA VAL A 143 3.05 20.24 6.93
C VAL A 143 3.36 18.98 6.15
N ILE A 144 4.63 18.78 5.83
CA ILE A 144 5.13 17.59 5.16
C ILE A 144 6.18 16.94 6.05
N ARG A 145 5.97 15.65 6.37
CA ARG A 145 6.86 14.81 7.18
C ARG A 145 7.13 13.50 6.48
N TRP A 146 8.34 12.96 6.62
CA TRP A 146 8.72 11.64 6.13
C TRP A 146 9.37 10.81 7.22
N TYR A 147 9.19 9.50 7.12
CA TYR A 147 9.63 8.52 8.11
C TYR A 147 10.26 7.33 7.42
N GLU A 148 11.12 6.60 8.13
CA GLU A 148 11.90 5.48 7.59
C GLU A 148 11.03 4.36 7.00
N THR A 149 9.80 4.17 7.51
CA THR A 149 8.87 3.14 7.03
C THR A 149 7.47 3.69 6.84
N GLN A 150 6.72 3.08 5.96
CA GLN A 150 5.32 3.40 5.75
C GLN A 150 4.49 3.12 7.00
N ASP A 151 4.71 1.96 7.66
CA ASP A 151 4.01 1.59 8.91
C ASP A 151 4.21 2.62 10.03
N LYS A 152 5.40 3.25 10.11
CA LYS A 152 5.64 4.33 11.07
C LYS A 152 4.79 5.54 10.74
N ALA A 153 4.73 5.93 9.47
CA ALA A 153 3.90 7.04 9.03
C ALA A 153 2.42 6.78 9.27
N GLU A 154 1.93 5.58 8.95
CA GLU A 154 0.54 5.18 9.16
C GLU A 154 0.14 5.21 10.63
N ARG A 155 0.96 4.64 11.51
CA ARG A 155 0.71 4.70 12.96
C ARG A 155 0.69 6.12 13.50
N LEU A 156 1.62 6.98 13.07
CA LEU A 156 1.66 8.37 13.49
C LEU A 156 0.44 9.15 12.98
N ALA A 157 0.09 9.02 11.71
CA ALA A 157 -1.10 9.66 11.16
C ALA A 157 -2.38 9.18 11.87
N GLY A 158 -2.51 7.86 12.08
CA GLY A 158 -3.64 7.29 12.81
C GLY A 158 -3.74 7.76 14.26
N SER A 159 -2.62 7.86 14.98
CA SER A 159 -2.61 8.37 16.37
C SER A 159 -3.03 9.83 16.45
N VAL A 160 -2.64 10.64 15.47
CA VAL A 160 -3.00 12.06 15.40
C VAL A 160 -4.48 12.24 15.06
N LEU A 161 -5.05 11.40 14.19
CA LEU A 161 -6.49 11.42 13.87
C LEU A 161 -7.36 10.99 15.05
N GLN A 162 -6.96 9.93 15.78
CA GLN A 162 -7.70 9.42 16.95
C GLN A 162 -7.73 10.40 18.12
N ALA A 163 -6.73 11.26 18.27
CA ALA A 163 -6.67 12.29 19.30
C ALA A 163 -7.50 13.55 18.95
N GLY A 164 -8.32 13.53 17.90
CA GLY A 164 -9.22 14.62 17.51
C GLY A 164 -10.36 14.83 18.51
N GLU A 165 -10.78 16.08 18.71
CA GLU A 165 -11.69 16.52 19.78
C GLU A 165 -13.09 15.91 19.73
N ASN A 166 -13.51 15.29 18.65
CA ASN A 166 -14.90 14.85 18.46
C ASN A 166 -15.13 13.33 18.53
N GLY A 167 -14.11 12.53 18.85
CA GLY A 167 -14.26 11.06 18.97
C GLY A 167 -14.68 10.32 17.67
N THR A 168 -14.84 11.02 16.57
CA THR A 168 -15.07 10.45 15.23
C THR A 168 -13.76 10.07 14.61
N VAL A 169 -13.52 8.77 14.45
CA VAL A 169 -12.35 8.26 13.72
C VAL A 169 -12.54 8.58 12.24
N GLN A 170 -11.81 9.56 11.74
CA GLN A 170 -11.77 9.82 10.30
C GLN A 170 -10.88 8.76 9.63
N PRO A 171 -11.27 8.20 8.48
CA PRO A 171 -10.45 7.26 7.76
C PRO A 171 -9.18 7.97 7.25
N LEU A 172 -8.04 7.29 7.39
CA LEU A 172 -6.77 7.78 6.88
C LEU A 172 -6.79 7.75 5.34
N THR A 173 -6.72 8.92 4.74
CA THR A 173 -6.70 9.07 3.28
C THR A 173 -5.31 8.78 2.73
N VAL A 174 -5.25 8.09 1.59
CA VAL A 174 -4.00 7.86 0.84
C VAL A 174 -4.06 8.68 -0.43
N TRP A 175 -3.14 9.63 -0.57
CA TRP A 175 -3.00 10.39 -1.81
C TRP A 175 -2.45 9.51 -2.93
N ARG A 176 -3.16 9.51 -4.05
CA ARG A 176 -2.83 8.71 -5.23
C ARG A 176 -2.74 9.61 -6.45
N PRO A 177 -1.54 9.77 -7.06
CA PRO A 177 -1.40 10.52 -8.29
C PRO A 177 -2.18 9.85 -9.42
N PHE A 178 -2.79 10.62 -10.32
CA PHE A 178 -3.61 10.14 -11.44
C PHE A 178 -4.93 9.45 -11.05
N LEU A 179 -5.43 9.68 -9.82
CA LEU A 179 -6.74 9.14 -9.41
C LEU A 179 -7.88 9.89 -10.11
N ASP A 180 -7.81 11.21 -10.14
CA ASP A 180 -8.81 12.11 -10.71
C ASP A 180 -8.24 12.70 -12.01
N LEU A 181 -8.34 11.93 -13.09
CA LEU A 181 -8.08 12.44 -14.45
C LEU A 181 -9.37 12.84 -15.16
N ASP A 182 -10.54 12.65 -14.54
CA ASP A 182 -11.82 13.05 -15.08
C ASP A 182 -12.22 14.44 -14.50
N PRO A 183 -12.17 15.52 -15.31
CA PRO A 183 -12.56 16.85 -14.87
C PRO A 183 -14.05 16.96 -14.53
N ALA A 184 -14.88 15.96 -14.90
CA ALA A 184 -16.29 15.89 -14.54
C ALA A 184 -16.55 15.26 -13.17
N SER A 185 -15.52 14.77 -12.48
CA SER A 185 -15.65 14.21 -11.13
C SER A 185 -15.79 15.34 -10.12
N ASP A 186 -17.01 15.66 -9.76
CA ASP A 186 -17.41 16.67 -8.73
C ASP A 186 -17.01 16.25 -7.29
N SER A 187 -16.13 15.24 -7.14
CA SER A 187 -15.65 14.70 -5.87
C SER A 187 -14.32 15.31 -5.40
N GLN A 188 -14.12 16.61 -5.60
CA GLN A 188 -13.16 17.36 -4.80
C GLN A 188 -13.76 17.55 -3.40
N GLU A 189 -13.61 16.54 -2.54
CA GLU A 189 -13.71 16.81 -1.11
C GLU A 189 -12.71 17.94 -0.77
N PRO A 190 -13.11 18.91 0.07
CA PRO A 190 -12.26 20.07 0.37
C PRO A 190 -10.92 19.60 0.95
N ILE A 191 -9.85 19.84 0.19
CA ILE A 191 -8.46 19.46 0.47
C ILE A 191 -7.93 20.11 1.77
N GLY A 192 -8.69 21.02 2.40
CA GLY A 192 -8.18 21.94 3.42
C GLY A 192 -8.05 21.44 4.85
N ASP A 193 -8.64 20.30 5.24
CA ASP A 193 -8.78 19.90 6.65
C ASP A 193 -8.26 18.50 6.98
N SER A 194 -7.35 17.95 6.20
CA SER A 194 -6.99 16.54 6.31
C SER A 194 -5.50 16.27 6.53
N ILE A 195 -5.24 15.12 7.11
CA ILE A 195 -3.95 14.46 7.12
C ILE A 195 -4.03 13.28 6.16
N MET A 196 -3.02 13.10 5.31
CA MET A 196 -2.99 12.01 4.35
C MET A 196 -1.62 11.35 4.25
N LEU A 197 -1.62 10.10 3.86
CA LEU A 197 -0.41 9.39 3.44
C LEU A 197 -0.12 9.69 1.97
N VAL A 198 1.14 9.93 1.66
CA VAL A 198 1.60 10.14 0.28
C VAL A 198 2.40 8.92 -0.15
N THR A 199 1.96 8.24 -1.20
CA THR A 199 2.70 7.13 -1.77
C THR A 199 4.02 7.63 -2.36
N PRO A 200 5.20 7.11 -1.94
CA PRO A 200 6.47 7.46 -2.54
C PRO A 200 6.48 7.16 -4.04
N ALA A 201 7.00 8.08 -4.86
CA ALA A 201 7.10 7.90 -6.31
C ALA A 201 8.35 7.09 -6.74
N TYR A 202 9.06 6.49 -5.79
CA TYR A 202 10.25 5.66 -5.98
C TYR A 202 10.25 4.51 -4.96
N PRO A 203 10.58 3.27 -5.35
CA PRO A 203 10.49 2.10 -4.47
C PRO A 203 11.60 2.07 -3.42
N VAL A 204 11.46 2.90 -2.41
CA VAL A 204 12.31 2.92 -1.20
C VAL A 204 11.45 2.76 0.04
N PRO A 205 12.00 2.20 1.12
CA PRO A 205 11.32 2.19 2.40
C PRO A 205 11.22 3.64 2.92
N CYS A 206 10.04 4.21 2.81
CA CYS A 206 9.74 5.56 3.29
C CYS A 206 8.22 5.71 3.37
N GLY A 207 7.74 6.29 4.47
CA GLY A 207 6.37 6.75 4.60
C GLY A 207 6.34 8.28 4.64
N ILE A 208 5.39 8.89 3.94
CA ILE A 208 5.27 10.34 3.85
C ILE A 208 3.88 10.75 4.32
N ILE A 209 3.82 11.77 5.15
CA ILE A 209 2.58 12.41 5.61
C ILE A 209 2.55 13.84 5.05
N ALA A 210 1.43 14.21 4.45
CA ALA A 210 1.09 15.58 4.16
C ALA A 210 -0.14 15.98 4.99
N ALA A 211 -0.10 17.16 5.61
CA ALA A 211 -1.12 17.57 6.56
C ALA A 211 -1.32 19.09 6.59
N ASP A 212 -2.47 19.50 7.11
CA ASP A 212 -2.78 20.88 7.45
C ASP A 212 -1.88 21.41 8.59
N SER A 213 -1.75 22.74 8.70
CA SER A 213 -0.93 23.43 9.71
C SER A 213 -1.28 23.07 11.16
N ARG A 214 -2.54 22.77 11.47
CA ARG A 214 -3.00 22.34 12.81
C ARG A 214 -2.33 21.06 13.33
N PHE A 215 -1.73 20.26 12.43
CA PHE A 215 -1.04 19.02 12.78
C PHE A 215 0.48 19.19 12.97
N GLU A 216 1.02 20.40 12.79
CA GLU A 216 2.47 20.64 12.83
C GLU A 216 3.10 20.26 14.16
N GLU A 217 2.49 20.65 15.28
CA GLU A 217 3.00 20.34 16.63
C GLU A 217 2.70 18.89 17.07
N ARG A 218 1.73 18.25 16.42
CA ARG A 218 1.29 16.89 16.77
C ARG A 218 2.08 15.81 16.04
N LEU A 219 2.69 16.14 14.92
CA LEU A 219 3.52 15.24 14.14
C LEU A 219 4.98 15.40 14.55
N PRO A 220 5.69 14.32 14.93
CA PRO A 220 7.11 14.38 15.23
C PRO A 220 7.90 14.84 14.00
N PRO A 221 9.12 15.40 14.19
CA PRO A 221 9.98 15.79 13.09
C PRO A 221 10.28 14.61 12.16
N SER A 222 10.58 14.93 10.90
CA SER A 222 10.97 13.92 9.90
C SER A 222 12.20 13.13 10.31
N ASP A 223 12.24 11.85 9.97
CA ASP A 223 13.43 11.03 10.13
C ASP A 223 14.51 11.42 9.12
N VAL A 224 15.77 11.11 9.44
CA VAL A 224 16.88 11.28 8.53
C VAL A 224 16.91 10.10 7.57
N LEU A 225 16.64 10.32 6.30
CA LEU A 225 16.71 9.29 5.28
C LEU A 225 18.12 9.12 4.75
N PHE A 226 18.43 7.91 4.26
CA PHE A 226 19.66 7.65 3.55
C PHE A 226 19.79 8.58 2.32
N PRO A 227 20.85 9.43 2.23
CA PRO A 227 20.91 10.50 1.24
C PRO A 227 20.68 10.08 -0.21
N PRO A 228 21.26 8.97 -0.74
CA PRO A 228 20.96 8.51 -2.09
C PRO A 228 19.48 8.24 -2.33
N PHE A 229 18.75 7.73 -1.33
CA PHE A 229 17.30 7.49 -1.43
C PHE A 229 16.51 8.79 -1.39
N ALA A 230 16.84 9.71 -0.48
CA ALA A 230 16.16 10.99 -0.37
C ALA A 230 16.32 11.83 -1.65
N TYR A 231 17.51 11.90 -2.24
CA TYR A 231 17.72 12.55 -3.52
C TYR A 231 16.97 11.88 -4.68
N SER A 232 16.96 10.55 -4.71
CA SER A 232 16.24 9.79 -5.75
C SER A 232 14.75 9.98 -5.64
N LEU A 233 14.23 10.00 -4.42
CA LEU A 233 12.83 10.23 -4.13
C LEU A 233 12.42 11.67 -4.54
N ALA A 234 13.22 12.67 -4.18
CA ALA A 234 13.01 14.04 -4.62
C ALA A 234 12.95 14.14 -6.16
N ARG A 235 13.89 13.49 -6.84
CA ARG A 235 13.91 13.45 -8.30
C ARG A 235 12.66 12.77 -8.88
N ALA A 236 12.23 11.66 -8.28
CA ALA A 236 11.04 10.94 -8.72
C ALA A 236 9.77 11.79 -8.56
N PHE A 237 9.64 12.56 -7.49
CA PHE A 237 8.51 13.48 -7.31
C PHE A 237 8.51 14.62 -8.34
N PHE A 238 9.66 15.17 -8.70
CA PHE A 238 9.71 16.13 -9.81
C PHE A 238 9.36 15.49 -11.16
N ASP A 239 9.80 14.25 -11.41
CA ASP A 239 9.43 13.52 -12.62
C ASP A 239 7.92 13.19 -12.63
N LEU A 240 7.33 12.87 -11.46
CA LEU A 240 5.89 12.65 -11.29
C LEU A 240 5.08 13.91 -11.59
N LYS A 241 5.46 15.04 -10.99
CA LYS A 241 4.81 16.34 -11.24
C LYS A 241 4.81 16.68 -12.74
N ARG A 242 5.96 16.57 -13.37
CA ARG A 242 6.07 16.81 -14.82
C ARG A 242 5.15 15.87 -15.61
N LYS A 243 5.05 14.59 -15.23
CA LYS A 243 4.15 13.64 -15.91
C LYS A 243 2.68 14.01 -15.73
N MET A 244 2.29 14.49 -14.56
CA MET A 244 0.93 14.97 -14.30
C MET A 244 0.61 16.19 -15.17
N GLU A 245 1.51 17.18 -15.23
CA GLU A 245 1.37 18.37 -16.08
C GLU A 245 1.28 18.00 -17.57
N GLU A 246 2.11 17.05 -18.05
CA GLU A 246 2.07 16.56 -19.43
C GLU A 246 0.73 15.89 -19.79
N LEU A 247 0.09 15.20 -18.86
CA LEU A 247 -1.21 14.56 -19.08
C LEU A 247 -2.33 15.59 -19.13
N GLN A 248 -2.37 16.52 -18.18
CA GLN A 248 -3.35 17.61 -18.16
C GLN A 248 -3.31 18.44 -19.46
N LEU A 249 -2.11 18.80 -19.93
CA LEU A 249 -1.95 19.53 -21.20
C LEU A 249 -2.44 18.72 -22.42
N LYS A 250 -2.33 17.39 -22.39
CA LYS A 250 -2.84 16.57 -23.49
C LYS A 250 -4.36 16.51 -23.51
N GLU A 251 -5.02 16.49 -22.37
CA GLU A 251 -6.48 16.53 -22.27
C GLU A 251 -7.03 17.85 -22.80
N ILE A 252 -6.48 18.99 -22.40
CA ILE A 252 -6.85 20.32 -22.89
C ILE A 252 -6.70 20.41 -24.42
N ASN A 253 -5.58 19.93 -25.00
CA ASN A 253 -5.34 19.98 -26.44
C ASN A 253 -6.24 19.04 -27.27
N ILE A 254 -6.81 17.99 -26.66
CA ILE A 254 -7.79 17.11 -27.32
C ILE A 254 -9.14 17.80 -27.40
N GLU A 255 -9.55 18.53 -26.38
CA GLU A 255 -10.79 19.30 -26.35
C GLU A 255 -10.77 20.48 -27.34
N ASP A 256 -9.63 21.12 -27.53
CA ASP A 256 -9.47 22.28 -28.44
C ASP A 256 -9.29 21.90 -29.93
N GLY A 257 -9.28 20.62 -30.29
CA GLY A 257 -9.30 20.14 -31.69
C GLY A 257 -8.10 20.55 -32.56
N HIS A 258 -7.01 21.05 -31.98
CA HIS A 258 -5.81 21.47 -32.70
C HIS A 258 -4.87 20.30 -33.01
N HIS A 259 -5.04 19.67 -34.19
CA HIS A 259 -3.99 18.87 -34.79
C HIS A 259 -2.88 19.77 -35.33
N SER A 260 -1.80 19.94 -34.56
CA SER A 260 -0.58 20.55 -35.10
C SER A 260 0.11 19.56 -36.05
N GLU A 261 0.01 19.79 -37.33
CA GLU A 261 0.82 19.13 -38.37
C GLU A 261 2.29 19.50 -38.16
N ALA A 262 3.09 18.56 -37.66
CA ALA A 262 4.55 18.70 -37.64
C ALA A 262 5.10 18.51 -39.07
N THR A 263 5.43 19.60 -39.69
CA THR A 263 6.11 19.66 -40.98
C THR A 263 7.59 19.26 -40.87
N GLY A 264 8.00 18.25 -41.60
CA GLY A 264 9.34 18.17 -42.19
C GLY A 264 10.41 17.31 -41.60
N ARG A 265 10.78 16.27 -42.35
CA ARG A 265 12.02 15.42 -42.35
C ARG A 265 12.07 14.24 -41.37
N SER A 266 11.66 13.14 -41.87
CA SER A 266 12.07 11.73 -41.70
C SER A 266 10.90 10.76 -41.91
N ALA A 267 10.36 10.72 -43.09
CA ALA A 267 9.09 10.03 -43.41
C ALA A 267 9.11 8.51 -43.21
N ARG A 268 10.25 7.81 -43.27
CA ARG A 268 10.30 6.33 -43.15
C ARG A 268 10.43 5.85 -41.69
N VAL A 269 11.16 6.52 -40.82
CA VAL A 269 11.24 6.18 -39.38
C VAL A 269 9.94 6.57 -38.69
N SER A 270 9.29 7.64 -39.12
CA SER A 270 8.01 8.12 -38.64
C SER A 270 6.89 7.08 -38.79
N HIS A 271 6.74 6.44 -39.94
CA HIS A 271 5.61 5.53 -40.23
C HIS A 271 5.60 4.27 -39.33
N THR A 272 6.76 3.68 -39.06
CA THR A 272 6.83 2.49 -38.16
C THR A 272 6.55 2.85 -36.71
N ILE A 273 7.00 4.03 -36.26
CA ILE A 273 6.74 4.55 -34.92
C ILE A 273 5.26 4.87 -34.76
N VAL A 274 4.66 5.55 -35.74
CA VAL A 274 3.22 5.88 -35.74
C VAL A 274 2.37 4.61 -35.71
N LYS A 275 2.67 3.59 -36.56
CA LYS A 275 1.98 2.30 -36.52
C LYS A 275 2.07 1.60 -35.15
N LYS A 276 3.26 1.58 -34.54
CA LYS A 276 3.44 0.99 -33.20
C LYS A 276 2.64 1.73 -32.15
N ARG A 277 2.64 3.07 -32.19
CA ARG A 277 1.87 3.91 -31.27
C ARG A 277 0.36 3.68 -31.42
N GLN A 278 -0.14 3.65 -32.68
CA GLN A 278 -1.54 3.37 -32.94
C GLN A 278 -1.96 1.97 -32.48
N ALA A 279 -1.11 0.96 -32.69
CA ALA A 279 -1.36 -0.40 -32.20
C ALA A 279 -1.39 -0.47 -30.68
N ALA A 280 -0.57 0.32 -29.97
CA ALA A 280 -0.59 0.40 -28.51
C ALA A 280 -1.88 1.08 -28.02
N LEU A 281 -2.32 2.17 -28.65
CA LEU A 281 -3.57 2.86 -28.33
C LEU A 281 -4.80 1.94 -28.54
N ASN A 282 -4.84 1.19 -29.64
CA ASN A 282 -5.92 0.26 -29.91
C ASN A 282 -6.00 -0.86 -28.85
N ARG A 283 -4.84 -1.37 -28.40
CA ARG A 283 -4.79 -2.38 -27.33
C ARG A 283 -5.20 -1.80 -25.99
N LYS A 284 -4.84 -0.55 -25.69
CA LYS A 284 -5.30 0.14 -24.48
C LYS A 284 -6.82 0.24 -24.49
N ALA A 285 -7.40 0.74 -25.57
CA ALA A 285 -8.86 0.84 -25.73
C ALA A 285 -9.57 -0.52 -25.66
N GLU A 286 -8.95 -1.62 -26.14
CA GLU A 286 -9.47 -2.98 -26.00
C GLU A 286 -9.44 -3.42 -24.52
N ALA A 287 -8.34 -3.18 -23.80
CA ALA A 287 -8.24 -3.50 -22.38
C ALA A 287 -9.27 -2.72 -21.56
N GLU A 288 -9.38 -1.40 -21.77
CA GLU A 288 -10.33 -0.52 -21.08
C GLU A 288 -11.79 -0.95 -21.27
N ARG A 289 -12.17 -1.48 -22.44
CA ARG A 289 -13.51 -2.04 -22.68
C ARG A 289 -13.80 -3.31 -21.88
N LEU A 290 -12.79 -4.09 -21.54
CA LEU A 290 -12.93 -5.36 -20.82
C LEU A 290 -12.81 -5.21 -19.30
N ILE A 291 -12.21 -4.12 -18.80
CA ILE A 291 -12.00 -3.84 -17.39
C ILE A 291 -13.30 -3.87 -16.57
N PRO A 292 -14.44 -3.26 -17.01
CA PRO A 292 -15.67 -3.18 -16.23
C PRO A 292 -16.27 -4.53 -15.81
N GLY A 293 -15.82 -5.64 -16.40
CA GLY A 293 -16.22 -6.99 -15.95
C GLY A 293 -15.47 -7.49 -14.69
N VAL A 294 -14.38 -6.84 -14.31
CA VAL A 294 -13.51 -7.29 -13.21
C VAL A 294 -13.22 -6.17 -12.21
N TRP A 295 -13.06 -4.94 -12.68
CA TRP A 295 -12.70 -3.77 -11.88
C TRP A 295 -13.56 -2.54 -12.17
N THR A 296 -13.74 -1.69 -11.18
CA THR A 296 -14.11 -0.29 -11.37
C THR A 296 -12.81 0.50 -11.56
N GLN A 297 -12.73 1.25 -12.67
CA GLN A 297 -11.58 2.10 -12.96
C GLN A 297 -11.87 3.55 -12.53
N LYS A 298 -10.90 4.17 -11.81
CA LYS A 298 -10.86 5.60 -11.51
C LYS A 298 -9.46 6.11 -11.87
N GLY A 299 -9.36 6.95 -12.89
CA GLY A 299 -8.07 7.35 -13.45
C GLY A 299 -7.21 6.15 -13.84
N TRP A 300 -6.03 6.02 -13.23
CA TRP A 300 -5.15 4.88 -13.44
C TRP A 300 -5.43 3.70 -12.50
N TYR A 301 -6.36 3.80 -11.54
CA TYR A 301 -6.54 2.82 -10.48
C TYR A 301 -7.70 1.88 -10.77
N LEU A 302 -7.49 0.61 -10.48
CA LEU A 302 -8.41 -0.50 -10.70
C LEU A 302 -8.85 -1.05 -9.34
N PHE A 303 -10.09 -0.82 -8.97
CA PHE A 303 -10.71 -1.31 -7.73
C PHE A 303 -11.46 -2.60 -8.03
N PRO A 304 -11.20 -3.72 -7.33
CA PRO A 304 -11.81 -4.99 -7.63
C PRO A 304 -13.33 -4.96 -7.39
N LEU A 305 -14.10 -5.56 -8.31
CA LEU A 305 -15.53 -5.82 -8.13
C LEU A 305 -15.79 -7.15 -7.40
N THR A 306 -14.80 -8.03 -7.40
CA THR A 306 -14.83 -9.31 -6.70
C THR A 306 -14.89 -9.09 -5.20
N PRO A 307 -15.74 -9.84 -4.44
CA PRO A 307 -15.74 -9.79 -2.98
C PRO A 307 -14.38 -10.13 -2.38
N GLU A 308 -14.07 -9.57 -1.22
CA GLU A 308 -12.76 -9.75 -0.54
C GLU A 308 -12.41 -11.22 -0.34
N ALA A 309 -13.37 -12.05 0.08
CA ALA A 309 -13.17 -13.48 0.29
C ALA A 309 -12.75 -14.24 -0.99
N GLU A 310 -13.10 -13.75 -2.17
CA GLU A 310 -12.77 -14.36 -3.45
C GLU A 310 -11.53 -13.73 -4.11
N TYR A 311 -11.04 -12.62 -3.56
CA TYR A 311 -9.92 -11.87 -4.14
C TYR A 311 -8.63 -12.67 -4.25
N PRO A 312 -8.25 -13.55 -3.28
CA PRO A 312 -7.09 -14.42 -3.42
C PRO A 312 -7.14 -15.30 -4.68
N ALA A 313 -8.32 -15.80 -5.04
CA ALA A 313 -8.49 -16.60 -6.26
C ALA A 313 -8.31 -15.73 -7.52
N LEU A 314 -8.83 -14.49 -7.53
CA LEU A 314 -8.63 -13.53 -8.60
C LEU A 314 -7.14 -13.22 -8.80
N PHE A 315 -6.40 -12.96 -7.71
CA PHE A 315 -4.96 -12.71 -7.74
C PHE A 315 -4.19 -13.87 -8.38
N LEU A 316 -4.46 -15.10 -7.95
CA LEU A 316 -3.78 -16.29 -8.48
C LEU A 316 -4.09 -16.50 -9.96
N GLN A 317 -5.33 -16.31 -10.39
CA GLN A 317 -5.74 -16.39 -11.81
C GLN A 317 -5.05 -15.31 -12.67
N ALA A 318 -4.95 -14.08 -12.16
CA ALA A 318 -4.24 -13.01 -12.86
C ALA A 318 -2.75 -13.36 -12.99
N LEU A 319 -2.15 -13.86 -11.91
CA LEU A 319 -0.75 -14.28 -11.91
C LEU A 319 -0.51 -15.40 -12.91
N ASP A 320 -1.38 -16.42 -12.99
CA ASP A 320 -1.30 -17.52 -13.97
C ASP A 320 -1.42 -17.01 -15.43
N ALA A 321 -2.14 -15.90 -15.64
CA ALA A 321 -2.23 -15.21 -16.92
C ALA A 321 -1.07 -14.24 -17.20
N HIS A 322 -0.04 -14.22 -16.33
CA HIS A 322 1.14 -13.36 -16.40
C HIS A 322 0.85 -11.87 -16.10
N VAL A 323 -0.16 -11.61 -15.27
CA VAL A 323 -0.50 -10.28 -14.77
C VAL A 323 -0.33 -10.27 -13.26
N LEU A 324 0.49 -9.38 -12.74
CA LEU A 324 0.67 -9.17 -11.32
C LEU A 324 -0.21 -8.01 -10.88
N ILE A 325 -1.31 -8.31 -10.21
CA ILE A 325 -2.21 -7.32 -9.59
C ILE A 325 -1.79 -7.05 -8.13
N SER A 326 -2.46 -6.13 -7.43
CA SER A 326 -2.22 -5.92 -6.01
C SER A 326 -2.43 -7.23 -5.22
N PRO A 327 -1.56 -7.58 -4.27
CA PRO A 327 -1.79 -8.72 -3.38
C PRO A 327 -2.85 -8.43 -2.31
N GLU A 328 -3.14 -7.16 -2.06
CA GLU A 328 -4.05 -6.68 -1.02
C GLU A 328 -5.35 -6.17 -1.63
N TYR A 329 -6.48 -6.63 -1.11
CA TYR A 329 -7.81 -6.22 -1.57
C TYR A 329 -8.05 -4.72 -1.44
N GLY A 330 -7.65 -4.12 -0.31
CA GLY A 330 -7.83 -2.69 -0.02
C GLY A 330 -6.91 -1.76 -0.83
N THR A 331 -5.86 -2.31 -1.48
CA THR A 331 -4.90 -1.55 -2.29
C THR A 331 -5.22 -1.76 -3.76
N PRO A 332 -5.63 -0.70 -4.51
CA PRO A 332 -6.00 -0.86 -5.93
C PRO A 332 -4.79 -1.22 -6.79
N SER A 333 -5.03 -2.01 -7.84
CA SER A 333 -4.07 -2.20 -8.92
C SER A 333 -3.99 -0.94 -9.79
N ILE A 334 -2.91 -0.79 -10.57
CA ILE A 334 -2.67 0.41 -11.37
C ILE A 334 -2.56 0.01 -12.84
N LEU A 335 -3.35 0.66 -13.69
CA LEU A 335 -3.28 0.51 -15.15
C LEU A 335 -2.32 1.57 -15.72
N PRO A 336 -1.05 1.24 -15.93
CA PRO A 336 -0.08 2.21 -16.42
C PRO A 336 -0.23 2.43 -17.93
N ASP A 337 0.28 3.56 -18.40
CA ASP A 337 0.43 3.81 -19.85
C ASP A 337 1.62 3.01 -20.39
N CYS A 338 1.39 1.74 -20.75
CA CYS A 338 2.42 0.81 -21.19
C CYS A 338 2.34 0.48 -22.70
N GLU A 339 3.43 -0.08 -23.25
CA GLU A 339 3.53 -0.40 -24.67
C GLU A 339 2.63 -1.58 -25.10
N SER A 340 2.24 -2.44 -24.18
CA SER A 340 1.47 -3.65 -24.49
C SER A 340 0.58 -4.07 -23.33
N TYR A 341 -0.67 -4.39 -23.63
CA TYR A 341 -1.67 -4.91 -22.71
C TYR A 341 -2.06 -6.36 -23.04
N ALA A 342 -1.24 -7.09 -23.80
CA ALA A 342 -1.61 -8.41 -24.32
C ALA A 342 -1.89 -9.42 -23.20
N GLU A 343 -1.11 -9.42 -22.13
CA GLU A 343 -1.30 -10.27 -20.96
C GLU A 343 -2.62 -9.93 -20.24
N LEU A 344 -2.88 -8.64 -20.04
CA LEU A 344 -4.11 -8.15 -19.41
C LEU A 344 -5.35 -8.50 -20.24
N ILE A 345 -5.32 -8.24 -21.55
CA ILE A 345 -6.44 -8.57 -22.46
C ILE A 345 -6.75 -10.06 -22.41
N ARG A 346 -5.73 -10.92 -22.42
CA ARG A 346 -5.91 -12.38 -22.30
C ARG A 346 -6.58 -12.75 -20.99
N PHE A 347 -6.13 -12.20 -19.86
CA PHE A 347 -6.73 -12.42 -18.56
C PHE A 347 -8.20 -11.98 -18.53
N LEU A 348 -8.49 -10.77 -19.00
CA LEU A 348 -9.84 -10.21 -19.02
C LEU A 348 -10.81 -11.01 -19.90
N LYS A 349 -10.35 -11.49 -21.05
CA LYS A 349 -11.16 -12.37 -21.92
C LYS A 349 -11.49 -13.70 -21.24
N MET A 350 -10.56 -14.29 -20.50
CA MET A 350 -10.84 -15.52 -19.74
C MET A 350 -11.83 -15.32 -18.60
N ARG A 351 -11.87 -14.13 -18.02
CA ARG A 351 -12.79 -13.82 -16.89
C ARG A 351 -14.18 -13.43 -17.36
N ASN A 352 -14.31 -12.83 -18.53
CA ASN A 352 -15.58 -12.35 -19.10
C ASN A 352 -16.26 -13.39 -20.01
N ALA A 353 -15.63 -14.55 -20.22
CA ALA A 353 -16.18 -15.69 -20.95
C ALA A 353 -16.99 -16.60 -20.02
#